data_770b9087e8f97aa19de6d84f83c5fe8c
#
_entry.id   770b9087e8f97aa19de6d84f83c5fe8c
#
_cell.length_a   1.000
_cell.length_b   1.000
_cell.length_c   1.000
_cell.angle_alpha   90.00
_cell.angle_beta   90.00
_cell.angle_gamma   90.00
#
_symmetry.space_group_name_H-M   'P 1'
#
loop_
_entity.id
_entity.type
_entity.pdbx_description
1 polymer ?
#
loop_
_entity_poly.entity_id
_entity_poly.type
_entity_poly.pdbx_seq_one_letter_code
_entity_poly.pdbx_strand_id
1 'polypeptide(L)'
;MSSGEPLTREQVLDELDFLATVEHALIVEYLSVQCALGHDLAAEQGGATTEELRNLATDFGNLAVSEMRHFKNVNRALVDGGRSVQVERADSIADIALGPPSAAQLERLVEREEHIAWAVDERYERLRPAVESGTPVLEGQLLDDVRFILDVCTNHAEGVAGMQTVLHGLAPADFLRATRRETTDPFEEGLLSVADRTYRLLVNIVREWLGPEDVSAVSIPPFQSWAVDAMFTLDEIHRLLVQRHLLPQFIAA
;
A
#
# COMPACT_ATOMS: atom_id res chain seq x y z
N MET A 1 20.75 -12.78 17.84
CA MET A 1 20.47 -11.37 17.59
C MET A 1 21.80 -10.65 17.62
N SER A 2 22.33 -10.27 16.48
CA SER A 2 23.58 -9.49 16.40
C SER A 2 23.23 -8.06 16.81
N SER A 3 23.85 -7.57 17.88
CA SER A 3 23.85 -6.14 18.24
C SER A 3 24.65 -5.39 17.18
N GLY A 4 24.02 -5.12 16.02
CA GLY A 4 24.59 -4.24 15.01
C GLY A 4 24.78 -2.83 15.61
N GLU A 5 25.79 -2.12 15.14
CA GLU A 5 25.91 -0.70 15.44
C GLU A 5 24.60 0.01 15.06
N PRO A 6 24.12 0.97 15.87
CA PRO A 6 22.93 1.74 15.52
C PRO A 6 23.15 2.46 14.19
N LEU A 7 22.11 2.50 13.35
CA LEU A 7 22.15 3.21 12.08
C LEU A 7 22.50 4.69 12.31
N THR A 8 23.29 5.25 11.43
CA THR A 8 23.50 6.71 11.38
C THR A 8 22.22 7.43 10.95
N ARG A 9 22.11 8.73 11.20
CA ARG A 9 20.95 9.53 10.75
C ARG A 9 20.68 9.36 9.25
N GLU A 10 21.71 9.39 8.43
CA GLU A 10 21.60 9.23 6.98
C GLU A 10 21.08 7.83 6.60
N GLN A 11 21.60 6.79 7.25
CA GLN A 11 21.12 5.42 7.04
C GLN A 11 19.65 5.23 7.49
N VAL A 12 19.22 5.92 8.55
CA VAL A 12 17.79 5.93 8.94
C VAL A 12 16.94 6.57 7.84
N LEU A 13 17.37 7.71 7.29
CA LEU A 13 16.66 8.36 6.19
C LEU A 13 16.63 7.51 4.92
N ASP A 14 17.72 6.81 4.59
CA ASP A 14 17.76 5.88 3.47
C ASP A 14 16.81 4.68 3.67
N GLU A 15 16.70 4.16 4.90
CA GLU A 15 15.76 3.09 5.24
C GLU A 15 14.31 3.57 5.18
N LEU A 16 14.01 4.79 5.67
CA LEU A 16 12.68 5.40 5.54
C LEU A 16 12.31 5.67 4.07
N ASP A 17 13.26 6.13 3.24
CA ASP A 17 13.04 6.33 1.81
C ASP A 17 12.63 5.02 1.13
N PHE A 18 13.35 3.93 1.42
CA PHE A 18 13.01 2.61 0.92
C PHE A 18 11.65 2.13 1.46
N LEU A 19 11.38 2.27 2.77
CA LEU A 19 10.10 1.87 3.36
C LEU A 19 8.92 2.62 2.73
N ALA A 20 9.07 3.91 2.42
CA ALA A 20 8.02 4.64 1.69
C ALA A 20 7.70 3.99 0.34
N THR A 21 8.70 3.50 -0.40
CA THR A 21 8.47 2.81 -1.67
C THR A 21 7.77 1.46 -1.47
N VAL A 22 8.06 0.76 -0.38
CA VAL A 22 7.42 -0.51 0.00
C VAL A 22 5.97 -0.30 0.36
N GLU A 23 5.66 0.68 1.23
CA GLU A 23 4.29 1.02 1.63
C GLU A 23 3.42 1.37 0.42
N HIS A 24 3.97 2.14 -0.52
CA HIS A 24 3.28 2.45 -1.76
C HIS A 24 3.00 1.20 -2.61
N ALA A 25 3.94 0.27 -2.68
CA ALA A 25 3.75 -1.00 -3.38
C ALA A 25 2.67 -1.87 -2.72
N LEU A 26 2.63 -1.94 -1.37
CA LEU A 26 1.62 -2.68 -0.61
C LEU A 26 0.21 -2.11 -0.79
N ILE A 27 0.06 -0.79 -0.83
CA ILE A 27 -1.22 -0.15 -1.17
C ILE A 27 -1.76 -0.68 -2.49
N VAL A 28 -0.92 -0.68 -3.53
CA VAL A 28 -1.29 -1.14 -4.87
C VAL A 28 -1.57 -2.63 -4.89
N GLU A 29 -0.80 -3.42 -4.17
CA GLU A 29 -0.99 -4.85 -4.04
C GLU A 29 -2.33 -5.20 -3.41
N TYR A 30 -2.63 -4.65 -2.25
CA TYR A 30 -3.87 -4.93 -1.53
C TYR A 30 -5.12 -4.45 -2.28
N LEU A 31 -5.06 -3.29 -2.95
CA LEU A 31 -6.14 -2.84 -3.83
C LEU A 31 -6.31 -3.78 -5.04
N SER A 32 -5.22 -4.33 -5.59
CA SER A 32 -5.28 -5.30 -6.69
C SER A 32 -5.89 -6.62 -6.25
N VAL A 33 -5.56 -7.10 -5.04
CA VAL A 33 -6.18 -8.30 -4.45
C VAL A 33 -7.67 -8.08 -4.18
N GLN A 34 -8.04 -6.94 -3.59
CA GLN A 34 -9.44 -6.55 -3.40
C GLN A 34 -10.22 -6.63 -4.72
N CYS A 35 -9.67 -6.07 -5.80
CA CYS A 35 -10.26 -6.14 -7.13
C CYS A 35 -10.33 -7.57 -7.66
N ALA A 36 -9.27 -8.38 -7.49
CA ALA A 36 -9.22 -9.77 -7.94
C ALA A 36 -10.29 -10.65 -7.25
N LEU A 37 -10.59 -10.37 -5.99
CA LEU A 37 -11.67 -11.02 -5.24
C LEU A 37 -13.06 -10.60 -5.72
N GLY A 38 -13.17 -9.51 -6.49
CA GLY A 38 -14.42 -9.07 -7.09
C GLY A 38 -15.44 -8.57 -6.05
N HIS A 39 -15.04 -7.65 -5.20
CA HIS A 39 -15.85 -7.10 -4.10
C HIS A 39 -17.31 -6.81 -4.48
N ASP A 40 -17.55 -6.19 -5.64
CA ASP A 40 -18.90 -5.85 -6.10
C ASP A 40 -19.63 -7.00 -6.78
N LEU A 41 -18.90 -7.91 -7.47
CA LEU A 41 -19.49 -9.09 -8.09
C LEU A 41 -20.01 -10.09 -7.04
N ALA A 42 -19.37 -10.15 -5.88
CA ALA A 42 -19.83 -10.98 -4.78
C ALA A 42 -21.23 -10.56 -4.27
N ALA A 43 -21.59 -9.30 -4.38
CA ALA A 43 -22.89 -8.78 -3.96
C ALA A 43 -24.07 -9.29 -4.82
N GLU A 44 -23.82 -9.63 -6.09
CA GLU A 44 -24.85 -10.03 -7.04
C GLU A 44 -25.20 -11.52 -7.01
N GLN A 45 -24.32 -12.38 -6.46
CA GLN A 45 -24.45 -13.84 -6.59
C GLN A 45 -25.14 -14.55 -5.42
N GLY A 46 -25.38 -13.90 -4.29
CA GLY A 46 -26.10 -14.39 -3.11
C GLY A 46 -25.65 -15.77 -2.56
N GLY A 47 -25.22 -15.83 -1.30
CA GLY A 47 -24.83 -17.04 -0.59
C GLY A 47 -23.80 -16.80 0.51
N ALA A 48 -23.58 -17.76 1.43
CA ALA A 48 -22.62 -17.66 2.53
C ALA A 48 -21.19 -17.42 1.99
N THR A 49 -20.78 -18.13 0.94
CA THR A 49 -19.48 -17.97 0.27
C THR A 49 -19.30 -16.55 -0.30
N THR A 50 -20.38 -15.92 -0.74
CA THR A 50 -20.37 -14.55 -1.26
C THR A 50 -20.10 -13.53 -0.16
N GLU A 51 -20.64 -13.76 1.05
CA GLU A 51 -20.40 -12.90 2.20
C GLU A 51 -18.97 -13.02 2.70
N GLU A 52 -18.40 -14.23 2.76
CA GLU A 52 -17.00 -14.46 3.13
C GLU A 52 -16.05 -13.76 2.16
N LEU A 53 -16.28 -13.85 0.85
CA LEU A 53 -15.47 -13.16 -0.17
C LEU A 53 -15.57 -11.64 -0.07
N ARG A 54 -16.77 -11.13 0.22
CA ARG A 54 -16.96 -9.69 0.44
C ARG A 54 -16.21 -9.20 1.66
N ASN A 55 -16.27 -9.96 2.76
CA ASN A 55 -15.55 -9.63 3.98
C ASN A 55 -14.03 -9.64 3.71
N LEU A 56 -13.53 -10.66 3.06
CA LEU A 56 -12.12 -10.77 2.69
C LEU A 56 -11.67 -9.61 1.79
N ALA A 57 -12.44 -9.25 0.76
CA ALA A 57 -12.15 -8.10 -0.09
C ALA A 57 -12.15 -6.78 0.72
N THR A 58 -13.08 -6.66 1.68
CA THR A 58 -13.12 -5.52 2.61
C THR A 58 -11.87 -5.48 3.50
N ASP A 59 -11.41 -6.62 3.99
CA ASP A 59 -10.21 -6.72 4.83
C ASP A 59 -8.96 -6.28 4.05
N PHE A 60 -8.80 -6.70 2.79
CA PHE A 60 -7.73 -6.19 1.92
C PHE A 60 -7.84 -4.69 1.65
N GLY A 61 -9.04 -4.17 1.46
CA GLY A 61 -9.27 -2.72 1.37
C GLY A 61 -8.86 -1.98 2.65
N ASN A 62 -9.15 -2.56 3.83
CA ASN A 62 -8.73 -2.00 5.12
C ASN A 62 -7.21 -2.03 5.29
N LEU A 63 -6.54 -3.11 4.86
CA LEU A 63 -5.08 -3.15 4.82
C LEU A 63 -4.52 -2.04 3.92
N ALA A 64 -5.03 -1.88 2.71
CA ALA A 64 -4.60 -0.79 1.83
C ALA A 64 -4.73 0.59 2.49
N VAL A 65 -5.82 0.84 3.24
CA VAL A 65 -6.00 2.07 4.02
C VAL A 65 -4.98 2.17 5.17
N SER A 66 -4.60 1.07 5.79
CA SER A 66 -3.54 1.04 6.81
C SER A 66 -2.20 1.44 6.18
N GLU A 67 -1.84 0.84 5.04
CA GLU A 67 -0.60 1.17 4.34
C GLU A 67 -0.56 2.62 3.83
N MET A 68 -1.71 3.20 3.47
CA MET A 68 -1.79 4.64 3.17
C MET A 68 -1.42 5.51 4.38
N ARG A 69 -1.75 5.07 5.60
CA ARG A 69 -1.35 5.78 6.84
C ARG A 69 0.14 5.59 7.12
N HIS A 70 0.67 4.38 6.95
CA HIS A 70 2.11 4.10 7.08
C HIS A 70 2.90 4.93 6.05
N PHE A 71 2.53 4.89 4.79
CA PHE A 71 3.12 5.69 3.72
C PHE A 71 3.15 7.19 4.05
N LYS A 72 2.03 7.74 4.55
CA LYS A 72 1.96 9.13 4.99
C LYS A 72 2.94 9.42 6.13
N ASN A 73 3.00 8.56 7.16
CA ASN A 73 3.84 8.78 8.33
C ASN A 73 5.32 8.69 7.98
N VAL A 74 5.72 7.72 7.16
CA VAL A 74 7.10 7.56 6.68
C VAL A 74 7.53 8.77 5.84
N ASN A 75 6.69 9.23 4.92
CA ASN A 75 6.97 10.42 4.12
C ASN A 75 7.06 11.70 4.98
N ARG A 76 6.25 11.81 6.02
CA ARG A 76 6.35 12.94 6.96
C ARG A 76 7.71 12.93 7.66
N ALA A 77 8.16 11.79 8.16
CA ALA A 77 9.49 11.65 8.77
C ALA A 77 10.62 11.98 7.77
N LEU A 78 10.49 11.62 6.49
CA LEU A 78 11.43 12.01 5.45
C LEU A 78 11.50 13.53 5.29
N VAL A 79 10.36 14.22 5.20
CA VAL A 79 10.29 15.68 5.06
C VAL A 79 10.86 16.36 6.31
N ASP A 80 10.51 15.92 7.51
CA ASP A 80 11.05 16.45 8.77
C ASP A 80 12.56 16.13 8.92
N GLY A 81 13.02 15.08 8.26
CA GLY A 81 14.44 14.74 8.08
C GLY A 81 15.18 15.58 7.03
N GLY A 82 14.47 16.43 6.28
CA GLY A 82 15.02 17.27 5.22
C GLY A 82 15.14 16.58 3.85
N ARG A 83 14.44 15.45 3.65
CA ARG A 83 14.32 14.75 2.37
C ARG A 83 13.05 15.17 1.62
N SER A 84 12.98 14.84 0.34
CA SER A 84 11.77 15.01 -0.46
C SER A 84 10.77 13.88 -0.17
N VAL A 85 9.50 14.10 -0.50
CA VAL A 85 8.47 13.05 -0.48
C VAL A 85 8.82 11.96 -1.48
N GLN A 86 8.79 10.71 -1.03
CA GLN A 86 9.02 9.53 -1.84
C GLN A 86 7.67 8.94 -2.29
N VAL A 87 7.43 8.91 -3.60
CA VAL A 87 6.20 8.37 -4.20
C VAL A 87 6.46 7.28 -5.23
N GLU A 88 7.70 6.84 -5.41
CA GLU A 88 8.02 5.68 -6.22
C GLU A 88 7.52 4.40 -5.53
N ARG A 89 7.50 3.30 -6.25
CA ARG A 89 7.13 1.98 -5.72
C ARG A 89 8.32 1.06 -5.74
N ALA A 90 8.48 0.28 -4.68
CA ALA A 90 9.44 -0.82 -4.69
C ALA A 90 8.96 -1.93 -5.63
N ASP A 91 9.91 -2.53 -6.35
CA ASP A 91 9.63 -3.72 -7.16
C ASP A 91 9.67 -5.00 -6.30
N SER A 92 10.39 -4.97 -5.18
CA SER A 92 10.54 -6.13 -4.30
C SER A 92 10.98 -5.75 -2.88
N ILE A 93 10.71 -6.66 -1.93
CA ILE A 93 11.28 -6.66 -0.58
C ILE A 93 11.82 -8.06 -0.28
N ALA A 94 13.06 -8.18 0.21
CA ALA A 94 13.69 -9.47 0.52
C ALA A 94 13.50 -10.51 -0.62
N ASP A 95 13.70 -10.10 -1.88
CA ASP A 95 13.50 -10.88 -3.10
C ASP A 95 12.04 -11.30 -3.40
N ILE A 96 11.07 -10.81 -2.64
CA ILE A 96 9.64 -11.00 -2.90
C ILE A 96 9.16 -9.85 -3.78
N ALA A 97 8.64 -10.16 -4.97
CA ALA A 97 8.08 -9.14 -5.87
C ALA A 97 6.86 -8.47 -5.23
N LEU A 98 6.80 -7.14 -5.30
CA LEU A 98 5.71 -6.31 -4.80
C LEU A 98 4.89 -5.71 -5.94
N GLY A 99 3.71 -5.21 -5.61
CA GLY A 99 2.78 -4.59 -6.54
C GLY A 99 1.72 -5.57 -7.04
N PRO A 100 0.95 -5.23 -8.10
CA PRO A 100 -0.17 -6.03 -8.54
C PRO A 100 0.25 -7.49 -8.80
N PRO A 101 -0.20 -8.47 -8.00
CA PRO A 101 0.27 -9.84 -8.11
C PRO A 101 -0.18 -10.51 -9.41
N SER A 102 0.62 -11.41 -9.96
CA SER A 102 0.21 -12.28 -11.07
C SER A 102 -0.83 -13.31 -10.61
N ALA A 103 -1.53 -13.94 -11.57
CA ALA A 103 -2.47 -15.02 -11.27
C ALA A 103 -1.82 -16.15 -10.44
N ALA A 104 -0.57 -16.55 -10.78
CA ALA A 104 0.16 -17.57 -10.03
C ALA A 104 0.55 -17.13 -8.61
N GLN A 105 0.75 -15.82 -8.38
CA GLN A 105 0.98 -15.29 -7.03
C GLN A 105 -0.31 -15.22 -6.22
N LEU A 106 -1.45 -14.93 -6.86
CA LEU A 106 -2.77 -14.98 -6.22
C LEU A 106 -3.14 -16.39 -5.75
N GLU A 107 -2.71 -17.44 -6.47
CA GLU A 107 -2.91 -18.84 -6.04
C GLU A 107 -2.21 -19.17 -4.72
N ARG A 108 -1.15 -18.46 -4.38
CA ARG A 108 -0.36 -18.61 -3.14
C ARG A 108 -0.47 -17.39 -2.23
N LEU A 109 -1.59 -16.71 -2.28
CA LEU A 109 -1.78 -15.41 -1.65
C LEU A 109 -1.43 -15.40 -0.16
N VAL A 110 -1.90 -16.40 0.60
CA VAL A 110 -1.69 -16.48 2.05
C VAL A 110 -0.21 -16.55 2.39
N GLU A 111 0.49 -17.53 1.81
CA GLU A 111 1.93 -17.74 2.04
C GLU A 111 2.75 -16.52 1.64
N ARG A 112 2.36 -15.90 0.53
CA ARG A 112 3.03 -14.71 0.02
C ARG A 112 2.87 -13.51 0.96
N GLU A 113 1.65 -13.22 1.41
CA GLU A 113 1.38 -12.10 2.30
C GLU A 113 2.04 -12.25 3.68
N GLU A 114 2.12 -13.48 4.20
CA GLU A 114 2.89 -13.74 5.42
C GLU A 114 4.37 -13.38 5.26
N HIS A 115 5.00 -13.83 4.18
CA HIS A 115 6.41 -13.55 3.94
C HIS A 115 6.68 -12.05 3.73
N ILE A 116 5.78 -11.35 3.04
CA ILE A 116 5.87 -9.89 2.87
C ILE A 116 5.77 -9.19 4.22
N ALA A 117 4.74 -9.51 5.01
CA ALA A 117 4.52 -8.90 6.31
C ALA A 117 5.74 -9.04 7.24
N TRP A 118 6.31 -10.24 7.32
CA TRP A 118 7.54 -10.48 8.10
C TRP A 118 8.73 -9.67 7.58
N ALA A 119 8.91 -9.57 6.26
CA ALA A 119 10.01 -8.83 5.67
C ALA A 119 9.88 -7.32 5.92
N VAL A 120 8.66 -6.77 5.90
CA VAL A 120 8.38 -5.36 6.21
C VAL A 120 8.64 -5.07 7.68
N ASP A 121 8.08 -5.88 8.59
CA ASP A 121 8.27 -5.70 10.03
C ASP A 121 9.76 -5.78 10.41
N GLU A 122 10.54 -6.71 9.82
CA GLU A 122 11.98 -6.80 10.03
C GLU A 122 12.72 -5.52 9.60
N ARG A 123 12.27 -4.88 8.52
CA ARG A 123 12.84 -3.61 8.05
C ARG A 123 12.59 -2.48 9.03
N TYR A 124 11.37 -2.34 9.54
CA TYR A 124 11.06 -1.34 10.56
C TYR A 124 11.86 -1.56 11.84
N GLU A 125 12.02 -2.81 12.28
CA GLU A 125 12.80 -3.15 13.48
C GLU A 125 14.29 -2.73 13.40
N ARG A 126 14.85 -2.57 12.19
CA ARG A 126 16.21 -2.02 12.00
C ARG A 126 16.35 -0.57 12.46
N LEU A 127 15.25 0.20 12.48
CA LEU A 127 15.25 1.58 12.94
C LEU A 127 15.29 1.69 14.47
N ARG A 128 14.85 0.63 15.21
CA ARG A 128 14.70 0.64 16.66
C ARG A 128 15.97 1.04 17.41
N PRO A 129 17.17 0.50 17.10
CA PRO A 129 18.39 0.89 17.78
C PRO A 129 18.74 2.38 17.66
N ALA A 130 18.31 3.06 16.59
CA ALA A 130 18.59 4.48 16.38
C ALA A 130 17.78 5.39 17.32
N VAL A 131 16.66 4.90 17.87
CA VAL A 131 15.76 5.69 18.76
C VAL A 131 15.85 5.24 20.22
N GLU A 132 16.27 4.00 20.50
CA GLU A 132 16.35 3.40 21.84
C GLU A 132 17.77 3.49 22.46
N SER A 133 18.79 3.88 21.68
CA SER A 133 20.14 4.05 22.20
C SER A 133 20.22 5.13 23.26
N GLY A 134 21.07 4.97 24.28
CA GLY A 134 21.26 5.95 25.34
C GLY A 134 21.77 7.31 24.83
N THR A 135 22.19 7.38 23.57
CA THR A 135 22.50 8.62 22.84
C THR A 135 21.79 8.51 21.49
N PRO A 136 20.55 9.01 21.35
CA PRO A 136 19.81 8.94 20.09
C PRO A 136 20.60 9.57 18.94
N VAL A 137 20.64 8.90 17.81
CA VAL A 137 21.25 9.41 16.57
C VAL A 137 20.34 10.45 15.91
N LEU A 138 19.04 10.42 16.26
CA LEU A 138 18.00 11.32 15.77
C LEU A 138 17.63 12.33 16.83
N GLU A 139 17.23 13.53 16.42
CA GLU A 139 16.85 14.63 17.30
C GLU A 139 15.56 15.30 16.81
N GLY A 140 14.88 15.99 17.73
CA GLY A 140 13.70 16.81 17.42
C GLY A 140 12.54 16.00 16.83
N GLN A 141 11.83 16.59 15.89
CA GLN A 141 10.62 16.02 15.30
C GLN A 141 10.91 14.67 14.62
N LEU A 142 12.01 14.53 13.91
CA LEU A 142 12.39 13.27 13.25
C LEU A 142 12.49 12.11 14.25
N LEU A 143 13.02 12.33 15.46
CA LEU A 143 13.06 11.30 16.50
C LEU A 143 11.65 10.87 16.93
N ASP A 144 10.76 11.84 17.12
CA ASP A 144 9.38 11.57 17.55
C ASP A 144 8.59 10.87 16.44
N ASP A 145 8.80 11.25 15.19
CA ASP A 145 8.16 10.60 14.03
C ASP A 145 8.62 9.15 13.87
N VAL A 146 9.93 8.87 13.99
CA VAL A 146 10.44 7.48 13.88
C VAL A 146 9.94 6.62 15.04
N ARG A 147 9.84 7.14 16.26
CA ARG A 147 9.21 6.43 17.38
C ARG A 147 7.76 6.11 17.10
N PHE A 148 7.00 7.09 16.61
CA PHE A 148 5.61 6.89 16.26
C PHE A 148 5.44 5.84 15.15
N ILE A 149 6.29 5.88 14.12
CA ILE A 149 6.31 4.87 13.04
C ILE A 149 6.54 3.47 13.62
N LEU A 150 7.52 3.30 14.51
CA LEU A 150 7.79 2.02 15.16
C LEU A 150 6.62 1.50 16.00
N ASP A 151 5.82 2.39 16.56
CA ASP A 151 4.64 2.01 17.36
C ASP A 151 3.43 1.61 16.48
N VAL A 152 3.32 2.13 15.25
CA VAL A 152 2.10 1.95 14.44
C VAL A 152 2.31 1.17 13.14
N CYS A 153 3.55 1.01 12.66
CA CYS A 153 3.85 0.37 11.38
C CYS A 153 4.57 -0.99 11.51
N THR A 154 4.60 -1.61 12.71
CA THR A 154 5.28 -2.90 12.95
C THR A 154 4.30 -4.05 13.21
N ASN A 155 3.12 -4.02 12.62
CA ASN A 155 2.06 -4.99 12.87
C ASN A 155 1.47 -5.62 11.59
N HIS A 156 2.21 -5.60 10.49
CA HIS A 156 1.77 -6.19 9.22
C HIS A 156 1.44 -7.68 9.37
N ALA A 157 2.28 -8.43 10.09
CA ALA A 157 2.06 -9.85 10.33
C ALA A 157 0.75 -10.13 11.09
N GLU A 158 0.35 -9.28 12.04
CA GLU A 158 -0.92 -9.42 12.77
C GLU A 158 -2.12 -9.14 11.84
N GLY A 159 -2.01 -8.15 10.95
CA GLY A 159 -3.05 -7.81 9.98
C GLY A 159 -3.34 -8.97 9.03
N VAL A 160 -2.30 -9.63 8.53
CA VAL A 160 -2.42 -10.77 7.62
C VAL A 160 -2.90 -12.03 8.34
N ALA A 161 -2.46 -12.29 9.57
CA ALA A 161 -2.82 -13.49 10.34
C ALA A 161 -4.34 -13.65 10.53
N GLY A 162 -5.06 -12.53 10.70
CA GLY A 162 -6.53 -12.55 10.83
C GLY A 162 -7.27 -13.07 9.59
N MET A 163 -6.70 -12.93 8.40
CA MET A 163 -7.31 -13.35 7.13
C MET A 163 -6.98 -14.80 6.72
N GLN A 164 -5.94 -15.39 7.29
CA GLN A 164 -5.43 -16.71 6.93
C GLN A 164 -6.49 -17.81 7.02
N THR A 165 -7.31 -17.80 8.08
CA THR A 165 -8.33 -18.83 8.31
C THR A 165 -9.35 -18.86 7.17
N VAL A 166 -9.73 -17.70 6.66
CA VAL A 166 -10.69 -17.58 5.53
C VAL A 166 -10.01 -18.00 4.23
N LEU A 167 -8.81 -17.50 3.98
CA LEU A 167 -8.05 -17.80 2.76
C LEU A 167 -7.72 -19.28 2.61
N HIS A 168 -7.34 -19.97 3.71
CA HIS A 168 -7.06 -21.42 3.70
C HIS A 168 -8.29 -22.29 3.41
N GLY A 169 -9.50 -21.78 3.64
CA GLY A 169 -10.75 -22.49 3.36
C GLY A 169 -11.24 -22.38 1.91
N LEU A 170 -10.63 -21.51 1.09
CA LEU A 170 -11.07 -21.21 -0.27
C LEU A 170 -10.11 -21.77 -1.31
N ALA A 171 -10.64 -22.49 -2.33
CA ALA A 171 -9.84 -22.84 -3.50
C ALA A 171 -9.68 -21.58 -4.40
N PRO A 172 -8.48 -21.28 -4.94
CA PRO A 172 -8.23 -20.09 -5.74
C PRO A 172 -9.23 -19.87 -6.87
N ALA A 173 -9.65 -20.94 -7.56
CA ALA A 173 -10.64 -20.87 -8.64
C ALA A 173 -12.02 -20.39 -8.18
N ASP A 174 -12.33 -20.50 -6.88
CA ASP A 174 -13.65 -20.14 -6.34
C ASP A 174 -13.77 -18.64 -6.05
N PHE A 175 -12.64 -17.96 -5.84
CA PHE A 175 -12.66 -16.57 -5.38
C PHE A 175 -12.03 -15.55 -6.33
N LEU A 176 -11.15 -15.93 -7.24
CA LEU A 176 -10.57 -15.00 -8.21
C LEU A 176 -11.59 -14.65 -9.30
N ARG A 177 -12.03 -13.41 -9.33
CA ARG A 177 -13.05 -12.92 -10.28
C ARG A 177 -12.45 -12.07 -11.39
N ALA A 178 -11.46 -11.26 -11.10
CA ALA A 178 -10.80 -10.39 -12.05
C ALA A 178 -9.30 -10.69 -12.07
N THR A 179 -8.81 -11.28 -13.14
CA THR A 179 -7.39 -11.67 -13.30
C THR A 179 -6.79 -11.21 -14.62
N ARG A 180 -7.63 -10.77 -15.55
CA ARG A 180 -7.22 -10.31 -16.87
C ARG A 180 -6.70 -8.87 -16.79
N ARG A 181 -5.56 -8.60 -17.37
CA ARG A 181 -4.93 -7.25 -17.40
C ARG A 181 -4.85 -6.65 -18.80
N GLU A 182 -5.15 -7.43 -19.80
CA GLU A 182 -5.07 -7.03 -21.21
C GLU A 182 -6.42 -7.20 -21.87
N THR A 183 -6.70 -6.34 -22.81
CA THR A 183 -7.93 -6.34 -23.61
C THR A 183 -7.64 -5.82 -25.01
N THR A 184 -8.50 -6.15 -25.93
CA THR A 184 -8.55 -5.54 -27.28
C THR A 184 -9.88 -4.81 -27.51
N ASP A 185 -10.72 -4.72 -26.49
CA ASP A 185 -11.96 -3.95 -26.53
C ASP A 185 -11.64 -2.47 -26.31
N PRO A 186 -11.97 -1.57 -27.27
CA PRO A 186 -11.63 -0.15 -27.18
C PRO A 186 -12.25 0.57 -25.96
N PHE A 187 -13.40 0.11 -25.46
CA PHE A 187 -14.03 0.67 -24.28
C PHE A 187 -13.25 0.27 -23.01
N GLU A 188 -12.85 -0.99 -22.91
CA GLU A 188 -12.06 -1.51 -21.80
C GLU A 188 -10.65 -0.88 -21.78
N GLU A 189 -10.01 -0.71 -22.95
CA GLU A 189 -8.75 0.05 -23.08
C GLU A 189 -8.91 1.50 -22.60
N GLY A 190 -10.03 2.13 -22.93
CA GLY A 190 -10.40 3.46 -22.45
C GLY A 190 -10.51 3.52 -20.92
N LEU A 191 -11.18 2.54 -20.30
CA LEU A 191 -11.31 2.46 -18.84
C LEU A 191 -9.94 2.28 -18.16
N LEU A 192 -9.09 1.37 -18.65
CA LEU A 192 -7.73 1.17 -18.13
C LEU A 192 -6.92 2.49 -18.22
N SER A 193 -6.99 3.17 -19.36
CA SER A 193 -6.30 4.45 -19.55
C SER A 193 -6.79 5.54 -18.59
N VAL A 194 -8.09 5.59 -18.30
CA VAL A 194 -8.64 6.56 -17.32
C VAL A 194 -8.21 6.18 -15.91
N ALA A 195 -8.23 4.90 -15.56
CA ALA A 195 -7.74 4.43 -14.24
C ALA A 195 -6.28 4.86 -14.00
N ASP A 196 -5.39 4.62 -14.96
CA ASP A 196 -3.98 4.98 -14.85
C ASP A 196 -3.76 6.49 -14.74
N ARG A 197 -4.52 7.29 -15.48
CA ARG A 197 -4.45 8.77 -15.38
C ARG A 197 -4.93 9.27 -14.04
N THR A 198 -6.01 8.70 -13.51
CA THR A 198 -6.56 9.06 -12.20
C THR A 198 -5.59 8.67 -11.10
N TYR A 199 -4.97 7.50 -11.20
CA TYR A 199 -3.95 7.06 -10.26
C TYR A 199 -2.71 7.99 -10.27
N ARG A 200 -2.20 8.35 -11.44
CA ARG A 200 -1.10 9.33 -11.56
C ARG A 200 -1.46 10.69 -10.98
N LEU A 201 -2.68 11.16 -11.21
CA LEU A 201 -3.17 12.39 -10.60
C LEU A 201 -3.16 12.28 -9.07
N LEU A 202 -3.66 11.18 -8.52
CA LEU A 202 -3.66 10.94 -7.07
C LEU A 202 -2.23 10.96 -6.50
N VAL A 203 -1.28 10.27 -7.12
CA VAL A 203 0.13 10.24 -6.70
C VAL A 203 0.74 11.64 -6.70
N ASN A 204 0.46 12.47 -7.70
CA ASN A 204 0.94 13.85 -7.76
C ASN A 204 0.30 14.74 -6.68
N ILE A 205 -1.00 14.58 -6.44
CA ILE A 205 -1.69 15.30 -5.35
C ILE A 205 -1.08 14.93 -3.99
N VAL A 206 -0.80 13.65 -3.75
CA VAL A 206 -0.19 13.17 -2.50
C VAL A 206 1.23 13.72 -2.35
N ARG A 207 2.02 13.76 -3.43
CA ARG A 207 3.37 14.35 -3.42
C ARG A 207 3.34 15.82 -2.99
N GLU A 208 2.43 16.60 -3.55
CA GLU A 208 2.28 18.02 -3.20
C GLU A 208 1.73 18.20 -1.77
N TRP A 209 0.80 17.35 -1.36
CA TRP A 209 0.20 17.42 -0.02
C TRP A 209 1.18 17.08 1.10
N LEU A 210 2.06 16.11 0.90
CA LEU A 210 3.05 15.68 1.90
C LEU A 210 4.37 16.45 1.78
N GLY A 211 4.57 17.23 0.73
CA GLY A 211 5.77 18.04 0.52
C GLY A 211 5.98 19.09 1.62
N PRO A 212 7.18 19.68 1.72
CA PRO A 212 7.47 20.71 2.70
C PRO A 212 6.48 21.86 2.50
N GLU A 213 5.79 22.22 3.58
CA GLU A 213 4.93 23.40 3.59
C GLU A 213 5.79 24.65 3.36
N ASP A 214 5.80 25.15 2.13
CA ASP A 214 6.27 26.51 1.89
C ASP A 214 5.20 27.45 2.44
N VAL A 215 5.35 27.80 3.73
CA VAL A 215 4.36 28.52 4.56
C VAL A 215 4.28 30.01 4.18
N SER A 216 4.63 30.37 2.96
CA SER A 216 4.36 31.71 2.45
C SER A 216 2.91 31.88 2.00
N ALA A 217 2.01 31.99 2.98
CA ALA A 217 0.82 32.86 2.98
C ALA A 217 -0.16 32.81 1.79
N VAL A 218 -0.36 31.71 1.12
CA VAL A 218 -1.52 31.55 0.22
C VAL A 218 -2.28 30.30 0.64
N SER A 219 -3.60 30.45 0.86
CA SER A 219 -4.53 29.41 1.29
C SER A 219 -4.08 28.01 0.84
N ILE A 220 -3.78 27.14 1.82
CA ILE A 220 -3.42 25.74 1.62
C ILE A 220 -4.42 25.14 0.63
N PRO A 221 -4.00 24.70 -0.56
CA PRO A 221 -4.90 24.04 -1.49
C PRO A 221 -5.55 22.86 -0.77
N PRO A 222 -6.79 22.51 -1.06
CA PRO A 222 -7.50 21.41 -0.41
C PRO A 222 -6.98 20.04 -0.91
N PHE A 223 -5.65 19.83 -0.88
CA PHE A 223 -5.00 18.62 -1.40
C PHE A 223 -5.56 17.34 -0.78
N GLN A 224 -5.86 17.37 0.53
CA GLN A 224 -6.46 16.20 1.17
C GLN A 224 -7.83 15.88 0.60
N SER A 225 -8.70 16.85 0.36
CA SER A 225 -10.01 16.60 -0.25
C SER A 225 -9.87 16.16 -1.70
N TRP A 226 -8.96 16.74 -2.46
CA TRP A 226 -8.69 16.31 -3.83
C TRP A 226 -8.14 14.89 -3.92
N ALA A 227 -7.27 14.48 -2.98
CA ALA A 227 -6.81 13.09 -2.89
C ALA A 227 -7.96 12.13 -2.63
N VAL A 228 -8.85 12.48 -1.68
CA VAL A 228 -10.04 11.70 -1.37
C VAL A 228 -10.99 11.59 -2.57
N ASP A 229 -11.25 12.70 -3.27
CA ASP A 229 -12.10 12.72 -4.47
C ASP A 229 -11.49 11.87 -5.60
N ALA A 230 -10.16 11.93 -5.80
CA ALA A 230 -9.45 11.10 -6.76
C ALA A 230 -9.51 9.61 -6.41
N MET A 231 -9.43 9.27 -5.11
CA MET A 231 -9.57 7.88 -4.63
C MET A 231 -10.97 7.34 -4.89
N PHE A 232 -12.04 8.10 -4.61
CA PHE A 232 -13.41 7.69 -4.93
C PHE A 232 -13.62 7.52 -6.43
N THR A 233 -13.10 8.43 -7.25
CA THR A 233 -13.16 8.31 -8.71
C THR A 233 -12.45 7.05 -9.19
N LEU A 234 -11.30 6.75 -8.64
CA LEU A 234 -10.53 5.55 -8.96
C LEU A 234 -11.28 4.28 -8.58
N ASP A 235 -11.89 4.25 -7.38
CA ASP A 235 -12.70 3.12 -6.91
C ASP A 235 -13.87 2.83 -7.86
N GLU A 236 -14.61 3.85 -8.30
CA GLU A 236 -15.71 3.68 -9.27
C GLU A 236 -15.22 3.11 -10.62
N ILE A 237 -14.06 3.57 -11.11
CA ILE A 237 -13.47 3.03 -12.34
C ILE A 237 -13.04 1.57 -12.13
N HIS A 238 -12.45 1.24 -10.99
CA HIS A 238 -12.04 -0.12 -10.65
C HIS A 238 -13.25 -1.06 -10.60
N ARG A 239 -14.38 -0.63 -10.04
CA ARG A 239 -15.65 -1.40 -10.06
C ARG A 239 -16.09 -1.74 -11.47
N LEU A 240 -16.05 -0.77 -12.39
CA LEU A 240 -16.38 -1.00 -13.80
C LEU A 240 -15.41 -1.98 -14.48
N LEU A 241 -14.11 -1.93 -14.16
CA LEU A 241 -13.11 -2.87 -14.66
C LEU A 241 -13.37 -4.28 -14.13
N VAL A 242 -13.61 -4.42 -12.81
CA VAL A 242 -13.89 -5.70 -12.15
C VAL A 242 -15.15 -6.36 -12.72
N GLN A 243 -16.22 -5.62 -12.97
CA GLN A 243 -17.44 -6.12 -13.64
C GLN A 243 -17.17 -6.72 -15.02
N ARG A 244 -16.04 -6.33 -15.65
CA ARG A 244 -15.54 -6.88 -16.92
C ARG A 244 -14.42 -7.89 -16.76
N HIS A 245 -14.18 -8.36 -15.53
CA HIS A 245 -13.10 -9.28 -15.17
C HIS A 245 -11.68 -8.74 -15.47
N LEU A 246 -11.53 -7.40 -15.47
CA LEU A 246 -10.26 -6.71 -15.67
C LEU A 246 -9.68 -6.25 -14.34
N LEU A 247 -8.36 -6.44 -14.18
CA LEU A 247 -7.62 -5.88 -13.06
C LEU A 247 -7.04 -4.50 -13.41
N PRO A 248 -7.16 -3.52 -12.52
CA PRO A 248 -6.43 -2.27 -12.62
C PRO A 248 -4.91 -2.52 -12.69
N GLN A 249 -4.19 -1.68 -13.44
CA GLN A 249 -2.74 -1.83 -13.60
C GLN A 249 -1.94 -0.91 -12.68
N PHE A 250 -2.51 0.18 -12.20
CA PHE A 250 -1.86 1.17 -11.32
C PHE A 250 -0.51 1.66 -11.88
N ILE A 251 -0.47 2.00 -13.16
CA ILE A 251 0.75 2.48 -13.82
C ILE A 251 0.99 3.94 -13.39
N ALA A 252 1.99 4.14 -12.53
CA ALA A 252 2.63 5.44 -12.34
C ALA A 252 3.71 5.58 -13.41
N ALA A 253 3.67 6.62 -14.19
CA ALA A 253 4.72 6.93 -15.17
C ALA A 253 5.82 7.72 -14.50
#